data_c97d275861aec872522f526bc5fb5a67
#
_entry.id   c97d275861aec872522f526bc5fb5a67
#
_cell.length_a   1.000
_cell.length_b   1.000
_cell.length_c   1.000
_cell.angle_alpha   90.00
_cell.angle_beta   90.00
_cell.angle_gamma   90.00
#
_symmetry.space_group_name_H-M   'P 1'
#
loop_
_entity.id
_entity.type
_entity.pdbx_description
1 polymer ?
#
loop_
_entity_poly.entity_id
_entity_poly.type
_entity_poly.pdbx_seq_one_letter_code
_entity_poly.pdbx_strand_id
1 'polypeptide(L)'
;MDLEKKIEAILFWKGEPMSRKKLSEVLKAGEEEINAGLEKLKENLKERGVVLLENDGELTLGTAPELSDLIENLQKEELNKELSKASLETLSIVLYKNGVNRAEIDYIRGVNSSFTLRALSVRGLVEKILDPKDNRRYIYKPSFELLSFMGVKSVEELPDYTEVSGSINIAAKNLEEGQRDEN
;
A
#
# COMPACT_ATOMS: atom_id res chain seq x y z
N MET A 1 -14.20 -15.86 -18.56
CA MET A 1 -12.99 -15.93 -17.71
C MET A 1 -13.45 -16.33 -16.33
N ASP A 2 -12.83 -17.33 -15.75
CA ASP A 2 -13.23 -17.95 -14.50
C ASP A 2 -13.10 -16.95 -13.33
N LEU A 3 -13.98 -17.06 -12.36
CA LEU A 3 -14.08 -16.07 -11.26
C LEU A 3 -12.83 -16.07 -10.38
N GLU A 4 -12.25 -17.24 -10.12
CA GLU A 4 -11.00 -17.40 -9.36
C GLU A 4 -9.83 -16.64 -9.99
N LYS A 5 -9.73 -16.64 -11.32
CA LYS A 5 -8.68 -15.90 -12.06
C LYS A 5 -8.85 -14.38 -11.95
N LYS A 6 -10.12 -13.91 -11.93
CA LYS A 6 -10.40 -12.48 -11.75
C LYS A 6 -10.08 -12.06 -10.31
N ILE A 7 -10.43 -12.87 -9.31
CA ILE A 7 -10.11 -12.63 -7.90
C ILE A 7 -8.59 -12.56 -7.73
N GLU A 8 -7.86 -13.55 -8.25
CA GLU A 8 -6.39 -13.59 -8.20
C GLU A 8 -5.77 -12.30 -8.79
N ALA A 9 -6.20 -11.92 -9.99
CA ALA A 9 -5.69 -10.73 -10.66
C ALA A 9 -5.96 -9.44 -9.88
N ILE A 10 -7.15 -9.31 -9.27
CA ILE A 10 -7.51 -8.15 -8.45
C ILE A 10 -6.65 -8.08 -7.20
N LEU A 11 -6.52 -9.19 -6.46
CA LEU A 11 -5.72 -9.24 -5.23
C LEU A 11 -4.24 -8.98 -5.54
N PHE A 12 -3.72 -9.55 -6.63
CA PHE A 12 -2.36 -9.31 -7.09
C PHE A 12 -2.12 -7.83 -7.45
N TRP A 13 -3.00 -7.27 -8.29
CA TRP A 13 -2.89 -5.87 -8.71
C TRP A 13 -3.03 -4.90 -7.54
N LYS A 14 -3.96 -5.20 -6.60
CA LYS A 14 -4.20 -4.35 -5.44
C LYS A 14 -3.02 -4.33 -4.48
N GLY A 15 -2.37 -5.46 -4.24
CA GLY A 15 -1.23 -5.60 -3.32
C GLY A 15 -1.53 -5.25 -1.86
N GLU A 16 -2.81 -5.12 -1.51
CA GLU A 16 -3.32 -4.78 -0.17
C GLU A 16 -4.52 -5.66 0.16
N PRO A 17 -4.81 -5.91 1.45
CA PRO A 17 -5.99 -6.65 1.85
C PRO A 17 -7.29 -6.04 1.29
N MET A 18 -8.23 -6.90 0.91
CA MET A 18 -9.52 -6.53 0.36
C MET A 18 -10.62 -7.40 0.96
N SER A 19 -11.73 -6.79 1.36
CA SER A 19 -12.86 -7.54 1.92
C SER A 19 -13.64 -8.31 0.85
N ARG A 20 -14.28 -9.43 1.26
CA ARG A 20 -15.19 -10.22 0.40
C ARG A 20 -16.28 -9.34 -0.21
N LYS A 21 -16.84 -8.43 0.59
CA LYS A 21 -17.86 -7.47 0.13
C LYS A 21 -17.34 -6.61 -1.01
N LYS A 22 -16.11 -6.12 -0.91
CA LYS A 22 -15.50 -5.29 -1.96
C LYS A 22 -15.23 -6.08 -3.24
N LEU A 23 -14.80 -7.34 -3.11
CA LEU A 23 -14.65 -8.24 -4.26
C LEU A 23 -16.00 -8.48 -4.97
N SER A 24 -17.08 -8.71 -4.20
CA SER A 24 -18.44 -8.87 -4.71
C SER A 24 -18.90 -7.63 -5.50
N GLU A 25 -18.69 -6.43 -4.95
CA GLU A 25 -19.03 -5.17 -5.62
C GLU A 25 -18.27 -4.99 -6.94
N VAL A 26 -16.95 -5.19 -6.94
CA VAL A 26 -16.10 -5.00 -8.11
C VAL A 26 -16.41 -6.01 -9.21
N LEU A 27 -16.64 -7.27 -8.84
CA LEU A 27 -16.89 -8.38 -9.78
C LEU A 27 -18.37 -8.50 -10.16
N LYS A 28 -19.26 -7.76 -9.48
CA LYS A 28 -20.72 -7.87 -9.64
C LYS A 28 -21.20 -9.32 -9.50
N ALA A 29 -20.65 -10.04 -8.53
CA ALA A 29 -20.92 -11.45 -8.24
C ALA A 29 -21.52 -11.60 -6.83
N GLY A 30 -22.39 -12.59 -6.66
CA GLY A 30 -22.98 -12.89 -5.36
C GLY A 30 -21.96 -13.42 -4.35
N GLU A 31 -22.30 -13.35 -3.07
CA GLU A 31 -21.41 -13.81 -2.00
C GLU A 31 -21.04 -15.29 -2.14
N GLU A 32 -22.02 -16.14 -2.48
CA GLU A 32 -21.79 -17.56 -2.72
C GLU A 32 -20.82 -17.82 -3.88
N GLU A 33 -20.95 -17.04 -4.96
CA GLU A 33 -20.06 -17.14 -6.11
C GLU A 33 -18.62 -16.71 -5.75
N ILE A 34 -18.48 -15.64 -4.97
CA ILE A 34 -17.18 -15.19 -4.47
C ILE A 34 -16.55 -16.26 -3.60
N ASN A 35 -17.30 -16.85 -2.68
CA ASN A 35 -16.81 -17.93 -1.81
C ASN A 35 -16.36 -19.15 -2.63
N ALA A 36 -17.15 -19.59 -3.60
CA ALA A 36 -16.78 -20.67 -4.50
C ALA A 36 -15.52 -20.34 -5.32
N GLY A 37 -15.39 -19.10 -5.79
CA GLY A 37 -14.19 -18.63 -6.50
C GLY A 37 -12.94 -18.62 -5.61
N LEU A 38 -13.08 -18.21 -4.35
CA LEU A 38 -11.99 -18.22 -3.37
C LEU A 38 -11.52 -19.64 -3.03
N GLU A 39 -12.45 -20.59 -2.86
CA GLU A 39 -12.07 -21.99 -2.61
C GLU A 39 -11.33 -22.60 -3.82
N LYS A 40 -11.77 -22.31 -5.05
CA LYS A 40 -11.04 -22.71 -6.25
C LYS A 40 -9.67 -22.05 -6.34
N LEU A 41 -9.57 -20.77 -5.98
CA LEU A 41 -8.28 -20.08 -5.95
C LEU A 41 -7.33 -20.72 -4.94
N LYS A 42 -7.80 -21.04 -3.71
CA LYS A 42 -7.00 -21.75 -2.72
C LYS A 42 -6.49 -23.09 -3.26
N GLU A 43 -7.35 -23.85 -3.94
CA GLU A 43 -6.96 -25.13 -4.54
C GLU A 43 -5.90 -24.95 -5.63
N ASN A 44 -6.08 -23.93 -6.51
CA ASN A 44 -5.13 -23.65 -7.59
C ASN A 44 -3.77 -23.14 -7.07
N LEU A 45 -3.73 -22.60 -5.86
CA LEU A 45 -2.50 -22.11 -5.22
C LEU A 45 -1.82 -23.17 -4.34
N LYS A 46 -2.41 -24.36 -4.17
CA LYS A 46 -1.74 -25.47 -3.49
C LYS A 46 -0.39 -25.78 -4.15
N GLU A 47 0.61 -26.03 -3.34
CA GLU A 47 1.97 -26.34 -3.77
C GLU A 47 2.64 -25.24 -4.60
N ARG A 48 2.15 -23.99 -4.48
CA ARG A 48 2.76 -22.83 -5.12
C ARG A 48 3.45 -21.93 -4.09
N GLY A 49 4.36 -21.08 -4.58
CA GLY A 49 5.05 -20.11 -3.74
C GLY A 49 4.19 -18.93 -3.29
N VAL A 50 2.91 -18.88 -3.70
CA VAL A 50 1.93 -17.86 -3.35
C VAL A 50 0.70 -18.53 -2.77
N VAL A 51 0.15 -17.95 -1.71
CA VAL A 51 -1.05 -18.44 -1.02
C VAL A 51 -2.07 -17.34 -0.83
N LEU A 52 -3.34 -17.72 -0.67
CA LEU A 52 -4.39 -16.80 -0.25
C LEU A 52 -4.39 -16.73 1.28
N LEU A 53 -4.18 -15.52 1.81
CA LEU A 53 -4.25 -15.22 3.23
C LEU A 53 -5.60 -14.58 3.54
N GLU A 54 -6.18 -14.95 4.68
CA GLU A 54 -7.42 -14.39 5.19
C GLU A 54 -7.28 -14.06 6.67
N ASN A 55 -7.63 -12.84 7.03
CA ASN A 55 -7.69 -12.38 8.41
C ASN A 55 -8.81 -11.35 8.58
N ASP A 56 -9.67 -11.54 9.61
CA ASP A 56 -10.77 -10.62 9.94
C ASP A 56 -11.69 -10.28 8.73
N GLY A 57 -11.90 -11.25 7.82
CA GLY A 57 -12.72 -11.09 6.62
C GLY A 57 -12.06 -10.32 5.48
N GLU A 58 -10.81 -9.94 5.63
CA GLU A 58 -9.96 -9.40 4.57
C GLU A 58 -9.10 -10.49 3.94
N LEU A 59 -8.86 -10.36 2.64
CA LEU A 59 -8.17 -11.32 1.79
C LEU A 59 -7.00 -10.64 1.09
N THR A 60 -5.86 -11.33 1.02
CA THR A 60 -4.70 -10.89 0.26
C THR A 60 -3.91 -12.09 -0.24
N LEU A 61 -3.04 -11.88 -1.22
CA LEU A 61 -2.03 -12.87 -1.61
C LEU A 61 -0.77 -12.65 -0.79
N GLY A 62 -0.17 -13.74 -0.35
CA GLY A 62 1.10 -13.75 0.37
C GLY A 62 2.03 -14.83 -0.15
N THR A 63 3.28 -14.82 0.34
CA THR A 63 4.23 -15.91 0.07
C THR A 63 3.88 -17.14 0.91
N ALA A 64 4.11 -18.32 0.36
CA ALA A 64 3.88 -19.58 1.08
C ALA A 64 4.78 -19.66 2.33
N PRO A 65 4.25 -20.15 3.47
CA PRO A 65 5.01 -20.22 4.73
C PRO A 65 6.33 -21.00 4.62
N GLU A 66 6.39 -21.99 3.76
CA GLU A 66 7.56 -22.82 3.53
C GLU A 66 8.75 -22.04 2.92
N LEU A 67 8.46 -20.85 2.38
CA LEU A 67 9.45 -19.94 1.79
C LEU A 67 9.86 -18.81 2.74
N SER A 68 9.42 -18.84 4.02
CA SER A 68 9.68 -17.74 4.98
C SER A 68 11.16 -17.43 5.12
N ASP A 69 12.03 -18.42 5.27
CA ASP A 69 13.48 -18.21 5.42
C ASP A 69 14.10 -17.53 4.18
N LEU A 70 13.66 -17.94 2.99
CA LEU A 70 14.11 -17.29 1.74
C LEU A 70 13.67 -15.83 1.70
N ILE A 71 12.40 -15.55 2.03
CA ILE A 71 11.84 -14.20 2.00
C ILE A 71 12.48 -13.32 3.07
N GLU A 72 12.72 -13.84 4.29
CA GLU A 72 13.43 -13.10 5.33
C GLU A 72 14.86 -12.72 4.91
N ASN A 73 15.57 -13.63 4.26
CA ASN A 73 16.93 -13.32 3.77
C ASN A 73 16.89 -12.22 2.70
N LEU A 74 15.96 -12.28 1.75
CA LEU A 74 15.77 -11.23 0.76
C LEU A 74 15.39 -9.89 1.40
N GLN A 75 14.55 -9.90 2.44
CA GLN A 75 14.19 -8.69 3.18
C GLN A 75 15.40 -8.09 3.91
N LYS A 76 16.24 -8.93 4.54
CA LYS A 76 17.50 -8.47 5.20
C LYS A 76 18.46 -7.84 4.19
N GLU A 77 18.59 -8.44 3.01
CA GLU A 77 19.38 -7.85 1.93
C GLU A 77 18.83 -6.50 1.47
N GLU A 78 17.50 -6.40 1.30
CA GLU A 78 16.84 -5.13 0.92
C GLU A 78 17.01 -4.05 1.99
N LEU A 79 16.96 -4.40 3.29
CA LEU A 79 17.18 -3.46 4.38
C LEU A 79 18.58 -2.83 4.34
N ASN A 80 19.58 -3.56 3.85
CA ASN A 80 20.96 -3.11 3.75
C ASN A 80 21.27 -2.30 2.47
N LYS A 81 20.36 -2.28 1.48
CA LYS A 81 20.56 -1.50 0.26
C LYS A 81 20.26 -0.01 0.48
N GLU A 82 20.95 0.84 -0.27
CA GLU A 82 20.60 2.25 -0.37
C GLU A 82 19.17 2.40 -0.92
N LEU A 83 18.49 3.47 -0.51
CA LEU A 83 17.17 3.79 -1.03
C LEU A 83 17.27 4.17 -2.51
N SER A 84 16.45 3.53 -3.34
CA SER A 84 16.34 3.91 -4.75
C SER A 84 15.78 5.33 -4.89
N LYS A 85 15.99 5.96 -6.04
CA LYS A 85 15.41 7.27 -6.35
C LYS A 85 13.88 7.27 -6.13
N ALA A 86 13.20 6.24 -6.61
CA ALA A 86 11.75 6.07 -6.40
C ALA A 86 11.35 5.99 -4.92
N SER A 87 12.18 5.34 -4.09
CA SER A 87 11.97 5.26 -2.65
C SER A 87 12.18 6.60 -1.97
N LEU A 88 13.23 7.34 -2.36
CA LEU A 88 13.50 8.69 -1.83
C LEU A 88 12.37 9.67 -2.19
N GLU A 89 11.90 9.68 -3.45
CA GLU A 89 10.76 10.50 -3.88
C GLU A 89 9.50 10.20 -3.06
N THR A 90 9.15 8.90 -2.91
CA THR A 90 7.98 8.49 -2.13
C THR A 90 8.11 8.87 -0.66
N LEU A 91 9.28 8.63 -0.08
CA LEU A 91 9.56 8.96 1.32
C LEU A 91 9.47 10.48 1.57
N SER A 92 9.98 11.30 0.65
CA SER A 92 9.88 12.75 0.73
C SER A 92 8.41 13.22 0.75
N ILE A 93 7.56 12.65 -0.12
CA ILE A 93 6.13 12.96 -0.11
C ILE A 93 5.50 12.60 1.25
N VAL A 94 5.80 11.41 1.79
CA VAL A 94 5.28 10.98 3.10
C VAL A 94 5.75 11.88 4.23
N LEU A 95 7.02 12.29 4.23
CA LEU A 95 7.60 13.19 5.23
C LEU A 95 6.93 14.57 5.21
N TYR A 96 6.86 15.22 4.06
CA TYR A 96 6.36 16.59 3.95
C TYR A 96 4.83 16.70 3.99
N LYS A 97 4.09 15.59 3.74
CA LYS A 97 2.63 15.53 3.92
C LYS A 97 2.22 15.12 5.32
N ASN A 98 3.05 14.37 6.03
CA ASN A 98 2.81 13.85 7.38
C ASN A 98 1.41 13.22 7.55
N GLY A 99 1.03 12.40 6.61
CA GLY A 99 -0.28 11.74 6.55
C GLY A 99 -0.90 11.87 5.18
N VAL A 100 -0.59 10.92 4.30
CA VAL A 100 -0.98 10.93 2.90
C VAL A 100 -1.47 9.55 2.48
N ASN A 101 -2.55 9.48 1.72
CA ASN A 101 -3.05 8.21 1.20
C ASN A 101 -2.30 7.81 -0.09
N ARG A 102 -2.39 6.52 -0.47
CA ARG A 102 -1.68 6.01 -1.65
C ARG A 102 -2.10 6.71 -2.95
N ALA A 103 -3.39 6.94 -3.15
CA ALA A 103 -3.88 7.54 -4.38
C ALA A 103 -3.27 8.94 -4.61
N GLU A 104 -3.11 9.70 -3.54
CA GLU A 104 -2.48 11.01 -3.55
C GLU A 104 -0.97 10.91 -3.85
N ILE A 105 -0.27 9.91 -3.29
CA ILE A 105 1.14 9.64 -3.61
C ILE A 105 1.28 9.24 -5.09
N ASP A 106 0.45 8.32 -5.57
CA ASP A 106 0.45 7.84 -6.96
C ASP A 106 0.24 9.00 -7.94
N TYR A 107 -0.65 9.92 -7.61
CA TYR A 107 -0.89 11.12 -8.40
C TYR A 107 0.32 12.06 -8.46
N ILE A 108 0.88 12.41 -7.29
CA ILE A 108 2.05 13.31 -7.21
C ILE A 108 3.24 12.73 -7.98
N ARG A 109 3.40 11.39 -7.93
CA ARG A 109 4.50 10.70 -8.61
C ARG A 109 4.21 10.36 -10.08
N GLY A 110 2.95 10.36 -10.50
CA GLY A 110 2.53 9.92 -11.84
C GLY A 110 2.65 8.41 -12.07
N VAL A 111 2.92 7.60 -11.03
CA VAL A 111 3.12 6.13 -11.12
C VAL A 111 2.59 5.43 -9.86
N ASN A 112 2.29 4.12 -9.99
CA ASN A 112 1.85 3.31 -8.86
C ASN A 112 2.98 3.15 -7.82
N SER A 113 2.71 3.52 -6.58
CA SER A 113 3.66 3.52 -5.46
C SER A 113 3.50 2.34 -4.50
N SER A 114 2.61 1.38 -4.78
CA SER A 114 2.31 0.27 -3.86
C SER A 114 3.54 -0.52 -3.46
N PHE A 115 4.37 -0.88 -4.43
CA PHE A 115 5.60 -1.63 -4.17
C PHE A 115 6.59 -0.80 -3.33
N THR A 116 6.78 0.47 -3.68
CA THR A 116 7.70 1.37 -2.98
C THR A 116 7.25 1.61 -1.53
N LEU A 117 5.96 1.86 -1.31
CA LEU A 117 5.39 2.04 0.02
C LEU A 117 5.54 0.78 0.88
N ARG A 118 5.31 -0.41 0.29
CA ARG A 118 5.53 -1.68 0.98
C ARG A 118 7.00 -1.83 1.39
N ALA A 119 7.94 -1.56 0.47
CA ALA A 119 9.37 -1.64 0.75
C ALA A 119 9.78 -0.67 1.87
N LEU A 120 9.28 0.57 1.86
CA LEU A 120 9.54 1.56 2.91
C LEU A 120 8.94 1.14 4.26
N SER A 121 7.74 0.54 4.27
CA SER A 121 7.10 0.03 5.50
C SER A 121 7.86 -1.17 6.07
N VAL A 122 8.30 -2.11 5.23
CA VAL A 122 9.13 -3.26 5.66
C VAL A 122 10.46 -2.78 6.28
N ARG A 123 11.02 -1.69 5.77
CA ARG A 123 12.23 -1.05 6.30
C ARG A 123 11.98 -0.23 7.56
N GLY A 124 10.76 -0.16 8.05
CA GLY A 124 10.40 0.63 9.23
C GLY A 124 10.50 2.14 9.03
N LEU A 125 10.57 2.63 7.80
CA LEU A 125 10.69 4.06 7.50
C LEU A 125 9.33 4.77 7.44
N VAL A 126 8.28 4.01 7.11
CA VAL A 126 6.92 4.52 6.93
C VAL A 126 5.93 3.62 7.66
N GLU A 127 5.00 4.22 8.37
CA GLU A 127 3.88 3.54 9.03
C GLU A 127 2.61 3.70 8.23
N LYS A 128 1.86 2.60 8.09
CA LYS A 128 0.52 2.58 7.52
C LYS A 128 -0.50 2.54 8.64
N ILE A 129 -1.29 3.59 8.80
CA ILE A 129 -2.30 3.71 9.85
C ILE A 129 -3.68 4.01 9.26
N LEU A 130 -4.74 3.72 10.00
CA LEU A 130 -6.09 4.19 9.64
C LEU A 130 -6.14 5.72 9.65
N ASP A 131 -6.81 6.30 8.67
CA ASP A 131 -7.02 7.75 8.63
C ASP A 131 -7.93 8.17 9.80
N PRO A 132 -7.46 9.01 10.71
CA PRO A 132 -8.28 9.51 11.82
C PRO A 132 -9.56 10.24 11.40
N LYS A 133 -9.62 10.72 10.14
CA LYS A 133 -10.77 11.44 9.58
C LYS A 133 -11.74 10.53 8.83
N ASP A 134 -11.24 9.41 8.31
CA ASP A 134 -12.06 8.41 7.59
C ASP A 134 -11.53 7.00 7.85
N ASN A 135 -12.10 6.30 8.84
CA ASN A 135 -11.72 4.95 9.24
C ASN A 135 -11.84 3.88 8.12
N ARG A 136 -12.28 4.25 6.93
CA ARG A 136 -12.33 3.36 5.74
C ARG A 136 -11.07 3.47 4.89
N ARG A 137 -10.13 4.37 5.24
CA ARG A 137 -8.93 4.66 4.47
C ARG A 137 -7.68 4.47 5.31
N TYR A 138 -6.59 4.13 4.63
CA TYR A 138 -5.27 4.13 5.22
C TYR A 138 -4.47 5.31 4.73
N ILE A 139 -3.67 5.88 5.62
CA ILE A 139 -2.66 6.90 5.32
C ILE A 139 -1.28 6.40 5.73
N TYR A 140 -0.27 6.96 5.11
CA TYR A 140 1.13 6.71 5.38
C TYR A 140 1.74 7.92 6.10
N LYS A 141 2.50 7.63 7.16
CA LYS A 141 3.25 8.62 7.96
C LYS A 141 4.69 8.20 8.09
N PRO A 142 5.62 9.14 8.30
CA PRO A 142 6.97 8.79 8.72
C PRO A 142 6.94 8.07 10.07
N SER A 143 7.79 7.06 10.23
CA SER A 143 7.96 6.38 11.52
C SER A 143 8.77 7.22 12.50
N PHE A 144 8.70 6.89 13.79
CA PHE A 144 9.55 7.50 14.79
C PHE A 144 11.02 7.15 14.57
N GLU A 145 11.31 5.95 14.10
CA GLU A 145 12.65 5.49 13.73
C GLU A 145 13.26 6.35 12.64
N LEU A 146 12.49 6.70 11.62
CA LEU A 146 12.95 7.60 10.56
C LEU A 146 13.28 8.99 11.10
N LEU A 147 12.39 9.59 11.91
CA LEU A 147 12.62 10.91 12.49
C LEU A 147 13.87 10.90 13.40
N SER A 148 14.03 9.85 14.21
CA SER A 148 15.20 9.65 15.04
C SER A 148 16.48 9.50 14.20
N PHE A 149 16.45 8.74 13.10
CA PHE A 149 17.57 8.58 12.20
C PHE A 149 17.97 9.91 11.52
N MET A 150 16.99 10.74 11.19
CA MET A 150 17.21 12.08 10.61
C MET A 150 17.65 13.12 11.66
N GLY A 151 17.61 12.79 12.94
CA GLY A 151 17.99 13.70 14.03
C GLY A 151 16.99 14.82 14.27
N VAL A 152 15.72 14.66 13.87
CA VAL A 152 14.65 15.64 14.06
C VAL A 152 13.62 15.12 15.07
N LYS A 153 12.97 16.04 15.81
CA LYS A 153 11.94 15.67 16.81
C LYS A 153 10.55 15.60 16.18
N SER A 154 10.36 16.32 15.07
CA SER A 154 9.11 16.34 14.34
C SER A 154 9.37 16.70 12.86
N VAL A 155 8.38 16.50 12.00
CA VAL A 155 8.51 16.79 10.57
C VAL A 155 8.63 18.29 10.28
N GLU A 156 8.15 19.15 11.17
CA GLU A 156 8.24 20.61 11.07
C GLU A 156 9.68 21.12 11.16
N GLU A 157 10.60 20.32 11.72
CA GLU A 157 12.04 20.63 11.77
C GLU A 157 12.78 20.29 10.47
N LEU A 158 12.10 19.69 9.51
CA LEU A 158 12.70 19.39 8.19
C LEU A 158 13.01 20.69 7.43
N PRO A 159 14.09 20.68 6.62
CA PRO A 159 14.44 21.84 5.80
C PRO A 159 13.26 22.27 4.90
N ASP A 160 12.99 23.56 4.85
CA ASP A 160 11.96 24.17 4.00
C ASP A 160 10.55 23.54 4.13
N TYR A 161 10.26 22.96 5.30
CA TYR A 161 9.03 22.16 5.53
C TYR A 161 7.77 22.93 5.10
N THR A 162 7.63 24.18 5.50
CA THR A 162 6.42 24.97 5.21
C THR A 162 6.24 25.21 3.71
N GLU A 163 7.32 25.52 3.01
CA GLU A 163 7.30 25.82 1.57
C GLU A 163 7.03 24.54 0.76
N VAL A 164 7.78 23.47 1.03
CA VAL A 164 7.67 22.20 0.32
C VAL A 164 6.32 21.55 0.60
N SER A 165 5.87 21.50 1.86
CA SER A 165 4.56 20.99 2.24
C SER A 165 3.43 21.79 1.57
N GLY A 166 3.56 23.11 1.51
CA GLY A 166 2.62 23.98 0.80
C GLY A 166 2.53 23.64 -0.69
N SER A 167 3.66 23.50 -1.36
CA SER A 167 3.73 23.15 -2.78
C SER A 167 3.12 21.79 -3.09
N ILE A 168 3.40 20.79 -2.26
CA ILE A 168 2.82 19.44 -2.40
C ILE A 168 1.30 19.47 -2.16
N ASN A 169 0.81 20.27 -1.19
CA ASN A 169 -0.60 20.40 -0.91
C ASN A 169 -1.38 21.08 -2.05
N ILE A 170 -0.79 22.02 -2.74
CA ILE A 170 -1.39 22.65 -3.94
C ILE A 170 -1.52 21.61 -5.05
N ALA A 171 -0.47 20.82 -5.31
CA ALA A 171 -0.51 19.74 -6.29
C ALA A 171 -1.61 18.70 -5.97
N ALA A 172 -1.80 18.36 -4.70
CA ALA A 172 -2.83 17.42 -4.26
C ALA A 172 -4.26 17.98 -4.36
N LYS A 173 -4.48 19.27 -4.10
CA LYS A 173 -5.81 19.91 -4.22
C LYS A 173 -6.33 19.92 -5.65
N ASN A 174 -5.47 20.11 -6.61
CA ASN A 174 -5.84 20.05 -8.05
C ASN A 174 -6.41 18.68 -8.45
N LEU A 175 -6.12 17.62 -7.67
CA LEU A 175 -6.69 16.28 -7.79
C LEU A 175 -8.17 16.23 -7.40
N GLU A 176 -8.51 16.84 -6.25
CA GLU A 176 -9.87 16.79 -5.71
C GLU A 176 -10.83 17.63 -6.57
N GLU A 177 -10.33 18.70 -7.17
CA GLU A 177 -11.11 19.56 -8.06
C GLU A 177 -11.32 18.92 -9.44
N GLY A 178 -10.30 18.30 -10.03
CA GLY A 178 -10.40 17.62 -11.33
C GLY A 178 -11.32 16.38 -11.31
N GLN A 179 -11.48 15.72 -10.16
CA GLN A 179 -12.40 14.58 -10.02
C GLN A 179 -13.87 15.01 -9.80
N ARG A 180 -14.13 16.25 -9.44
CA ARG A 180 -15.50 16.78 -9.28
C ARG A 180 -16.12 17.23 -10.59
N ASP A 181 -15.30 17.58 -11.55
CA ASP A 181 -15.75 18.05 -12.87
C ASP A 181 -16.03 16.88 -13.86
N GLU A 182 -15.66 15.65 -13.51
CA GLU A 182 -15.91 14.44 -14.33
C GLU A 182 -17.08 13.54 -13.82
N ASN A 183 -17.83 13.96 -12.81
CA ASN A 183 -19.04 13.30 -12.29
C ASN A 183 -20.24 14.25 -12.39
#